data_11d011f4b4f4f96cb3150e6d5fad9b5e
#
_entry.id   11d011f4b4f4f96cb3150e6d5fad9b5e
#
_cell.length_a   1.000
_cell.length_b   1.000
_cell.length_c   1.000
_cell.angle_alpha   90.00
_cell.angle_beta   90.00
_cell.angle_gamma   90.00
#
_symmetry.space_group_name_H-M   'P 1'
#
loop_
_entity.id
_entity.type
_entity.pdbx_description
1 polymer ?
#
loop_
_entity_poly.entity_id
_entity_poly.type
_entity_poly.pdbx_seq_one_letter_code
_entity_poly.pdbx_strand_id
1 'polypeptide(L)'
;MVICIGSSMPEIYRSGSYSCLIVENSDLITVNNTVLDIFDQFDAWDRALRETIETTADIQKMLELSFPIFENPIVVIDSKFHFLAYSAIIDRRDDMLAFRPDNNNMFQKEYLSLSLRDTNFTPKKREPFLMICNGNTHFSVNLYHGDRFIGNLKIAFVLRPFRAGDSILCQYFSKLVEMAVSKLHSISDGRERKLTHIFRTLLLGTPLSNLDRQFVST
;
A
#
# COMPACT_ATOMS: atom_id res chain seq x y z
N MET A 1 -10.29 -23.21 -9.30
CA MET A 1 -10.79 -23.44 -7.94
C MET A 1 -12.16 -24.07 -8.03
N VAL A 2 -12.46 -25.07 -7.19
CA VAL A 2 -13.76 -25.73 -7.07
C VAL A 2 -14.28 -25.50 -5.67
N ILE A 3 -15.56 -25.17 -5.53
CA ILE A 3 -16.21 -25.04 -4.22
C ILE A 3 -17.15 -26.22 -4.06
N CYS A 4 -16.92 -27.03 -3.03
CA CYS A 4 -17.73 -28.19 -2.69
C CYS A 4 -18.55 -27.87 -1.45
N ILE A 5 -19.86 -28.14 -1.52
CA ILE A 5 -20.77 -27.99 -0.36
C ILE A 5 -20.99 -29.38 0.23
N GLY A 6 -20.63 -29.54 1.50
CA GLY A 6 -20.75 -30.81 2.22
C GLY A 6 -19.56 -31.09 3.12
N SER A 7 -19.56 -32.22 3.78
CA SER A 7 -18.55 -32.60 4.77
C SER A 7 -17.25 -33.19 4.19
N SER A 8 -17.20 -33.46 2.90
CA SER A 8 -16.02 -34.07 2.26
C SER A 8 -15.86 -33.66 0.78
N MET A 9 -14.62 -33.69 0.32
CA MET A 9 -14.31 -33.47 -1.10
C MET A 9 -14.71 -34.71 -1.92
N PRO A 10 -15.50 -34.57 -3.01
CA PRO A 10 -15.78 -35.66 -3.92
C PRO A 10 -14.50 -36.29 -4.51
N GLU A 11 -14.50 -37.61 -4.72
CA GLU A 11 -13.30 -38.33 -5.19
C GLU A 11 -12.76 -37.82 -6.53
N ILE A 12 -13.63 -37.37 -7.42
CA ILE A 12 -13.26 -36.83 -8.75
C ILE A 12 -12.32 -35.61 -8.65
N TYR A 13 -12.34 -34.89 -7.54
CA TYR A 13 -11.46 -33.72 -7.31
C TYR A 13 -10.23 -34.04 -6.47
N ARG A 14 -10.14 -35.23 -5.86
CA ARG A 14 -8.99 -35.66 -5.03
C ARG A 14 -7.73 -35.94 -5.84
N SER A 15 -7.89 -36.37 -7.07
CA SER A 15 -6.79 -36.76 -7.97
C SER A 15 -6.33 -35.66 -8.92
N GLY A 16 -6.97 -34.49 -8.91
CA GLY A 16 -6.69 -33.38 -9.82
C GLY A 16 -5.87 -32.26 -9.20
N SER A 17 -5.23 -31.47 -10.04
CA SER A 17 -4.50 -30.24 -9.64
C SER A 17 -5.44 -29.05 -9.35
N TYR A 18 -6.55 -29.30 -8.69
CA TYR A 18 -7.56 -28.27 -8.39
C TYR A 18 -7.43 -27.80 -6.93
N SER A 19 -7.44 -26.47 -6.75
CA SER A 19 -7.70 -25.91 -5.43
C SER A 19 -9.19 -26.13 -5.10
N CYS A 20 -9.49 -26.78 -3.99
CA CYS A 20 -10.85 -27.05 -3.55
C CYS A 20 -11.12 -26.39 -2.20
N LEU A 21 -12.23 -25.69 -2.10
CA LEU A 21 -12.79 -25.17 -0.86
C LEU A 21 -14.01 -26.02 -0.47
N ILE A 22 -14.01 -26.54 0.75
CA ILE A 22 -15.15 -27.26 1.30
C ILE A 22 -15.91 -26.32 2.23
N VAL A 23 -17.22 -26.18 1.98
CA VAL A 23 -18.12 -25.36 2.80
C VAL A 23 -19.14 -26.30 3.45
N GLU A 24 -19.05 -26.43 4.76
CA GLU A 24 -19.96 -27.27 5.55
C GLU A 24 -21.18 -26.44 6.02
N ASN A 25 -22.30 -27.14 6.24
CA ASN A 25 -23.53 -26.59 6.83
C ASN A 25 -24.08 -25.34 6.09
N SER A 26 -23.99 -25.34 4.75
CA SER A 26 -24.52 -24.26 3.92
C SER A 26 -25.25 -24.84 2.71
N ASP A 27 -26.08 -24.05 2.07
CA ASP A 27 -26.75 -24.38 0.81
C ASP A 27 -26.08 -23.68 -0.39
N LEU A 28 -26.41 -24.16 -1.60
CA LEU A 28 -25.81 -23.66 -2.83
C LEU A 28 -26.09 -22.17 -3.07
N ILE A 29 -27.28 -21.70 -2.73
CA ILE A 29 -27.69 -20.31 -2.97
C ILE A 29 -26.87 -19.37 -2.07
N THR A 30 -26.80 -19.71 -0.79
CA THR A 30 -26.01 -18.95 0.19
C THR A 30 -24.53 -18.90 -0.18
N VAL A 31 -23.94 -20.03 -0.58
CA VAL A 31 -22.53 -20.08 -1.00
C VAL A 31 -22.31 -19.26 -2.27
N ASN A 32 -23.20 -19.39 -3.26
CA ASN A 32 -23.07 -18.63 -4.50
C ASN A 32 -23.19 -17.12 -4.26
N ASN A 33 -24.17 -16.66 -3.47
CA ASN A 33 -24.33 -15.27 -3.13
C ASN A 33 -23.12 -14.73 -2.36
N THR A 34 -22.61 -15.47 -1.37
CA THR A 34 -21.40 -15.07 -0.64
C THR A 34 -20.19 -14.92 -1.56
N VAL A 35 -20.02 -15.83 -2.53
CA VAL A 35 -18.94 -15.72 -3.51
C VAL A 35 -19.10 -14.48 -4.39
N LEU A 36 -20.31 -14.20 -4.88
CA LEU A 36 -20.59 -13.00 -5.66
C LEU A 36 -20.33 -11.73 -4.85
N ASP A 37 -20.81 -11.65 -3.61
CA ASP A 37 -20.59 -10.52 -2.71
C ASP A 37 -19.08 -10.25 -2.49
N ILE A 38 -18.28 -11.32 -2.34
CA ILE A 38 -16.83 -11.19 -2.22
C ILE A 38 -16.21 -10.61 -3.50
N PHE A 39 -16.60 -11.12 -4.67
CA PHE A 39 -16.10 -10.57 -5.94
C PHE A 39 -16.50 -9.11 -6.13
N ASP A 40 -17.76 -8.76 -5.87
CA ASP A 40 -18.25 -7.40 -5.96
C ASP A 40 -17.50 -6.45 -5.01
N GLN A 41 -17.20 -6.90 -3.78
CA GLN A 41 -16.40 -6.13 -2.82
C GLN A 41 -14.98 -5.85 -3.35
N PHE A 42 -14.30 -6.86 -3.88
CA PHE A 42 -12.94 -6.69 -4.41
C PHE A 42 -12.92 -5.86 -5.69
N ASP A 43 -13.90 -6.03 -6.58
CA ASP A 43 -14.02 -5.22 -7.80
C ASP A 43 -14.31 -3.75 -7.47
N ALA A 44 -15.15 -3.49 -6.49
CA ALA A 44 -15.44 -2.13 -6.03
C ALA A 44 -14.19 -1.49 -5.41
N TRP A 45 -13.45 -2.23 -4.58
CA TRP A 45 -12.19 -1.78 -3.99
C TRP A 45 -11.14 -1.45 -5.06
N ASP A 46 -10.90 -2.36 -6.02
CA ASP A 46 -9.95 -2.14 -7.12
C ASP A 46 -10.30 -0.90 -7.94
N ARG A 47 -11.57 -0.78 -8.32
CA ARG A 47 -12.07 0.38 -9.08
C ARG A 47 -11.84 1.69 -8.33
N ALA A 48 -12.17 1.74 -7.04
CA ALA A 48 -12.00 2.93 -6.22
C ALA A 48 -10.52 3.32 -6.06
N LEU A 49 -9.61 2.33 -5.93
CA LEU A 49 -8.17 2.58 -5.88
C LEU A 49 -7.66 3.14 -7.22
N ARG A 50 -8.04 2.55 -8.35
CA ARG A 50 -7.62 3.02 -9.68
C ARG A 50 -8.12 4.42 -9.96
N GLU A 51 -9.39 4.70 -9.66
CA GLU A 51 -9.96 6.05 -9.77
C GLU A 51 -9.19 7.06 -8.91
N THR A 52 -8.83 6.68 -7.69
CA THR A 52 -8.02 7.54 -6.81
C THR A 52 -6.64 7.81 -7.41
N ILE A 53 -5.97 6.79 -7.99
CA ILE A 53 -4.68 6.96 -8.66
C ILE A 53 -4.82 7.90 -9.87
N GLU A 54 -5.86 7.71 -10.67
CA GLU A 54 -6.06 8.49 -11.90
C GLU A 54 -6.36 9.96 -11.62
N THR A 55 -7.17 10.24 -10.61
CA THR A 55 -7.61 11.60 -10.28
C THR A 55 -6.60 12.37 -9.44
N THR A 56 -6.33 11.92 -8.23
CA THR A 56 -5.58 12.67 -7.22
C THR A 56 -4.25 12.03 -6.81
N ALA A 57 -4.11 10.72 -7.00
CA ALA A 57 -3.05 9.88 -6.42
C ALA A 57 -2.95 10.03 -4.88
N ASP A 58 -4.08 10.26 -4.21
CA ASP A 58 -4.17 10.46 -2.76
C ASP A 58 -3.91 9.14 -2.02
N ILE A 59 -2.71 9.00 -1.48
CA ILE A 59 -2.27 7.80 -0.77
C ILE A 59 -3.09 7.60 0.50
N GLN A 60 -3.42 8.68 1.23
CA GLN A 60 -4.22 8.59 2.45
C GLN A 60 -5.59 7.96 2.17
N LYS A 61 -6.26 8.44 1.12
CA LYS A 61 -7.54 7.88 0.67
C LYS A 61 -7.42 6.41 0.26
N MET A 62 -6.34 6.03 -0.41
CA MET A 62 -6.09 4.62 -0.76
C MET A 62 -5.96 3.73 0.48
N LEU A 63 -5.31 4.20 1.54
CA LEU A 63 -5.20 3.46 2.80
C LEU A 63 -6.57 3.30 3.49
N GLU A 64 -7.38 4.35 3.49
CA GLU A 64 -8.74 4.32 4.05
C GLU A 64 -9.65 3.34 3.31
N LEU A 65 -9.62 3.33 1.97
CA LEU A 65 -10.33 2.38 1.13
C LEU A 65 -9.88 0.93 1.36
N SER A 66 -8.62 0.72 1.76
CA SER A 66 -8.03 -0.61 1.93
C SER A 66 -8.14 -1.14 3.36
N PHE A 67 -8.47 -0.30 4.35
CA PHE A 67 -8.59 -0.73 5.72
C PHE A 67 -9.66 -1.84 5.91
N PRO A 68 -10.86 -1.80 5.31
CA PRO A 68 -11.85 -2.87 5.42
C PRO A 68 -11.39 -4.23 4.81
N ILE A 69 -10.44 -4.20 3.88
CA ILE A 69 -9.89 -5.41 3.25
C ILE A 69 -8.82 -6.05 4.12
N PHE A 70 -7.90 -5.23 4.64
CA PHE A 70 -6.77 -5.74 5.45
C PHE A 70 -7.09 -5.85 6.94
N GLU A 71 -8.04 -5.07 7.44
CA GLU A 71 -8.40 -4.99 8.87
C GLU A 71 -7.19 -4.79 9.78
N ASN A 72 -6.15 -4.17 9.26
CA ASN A 72 -4.87 -3.96 9.91
C ASN A 72 -4.29 -2.59 9.53
N PRO A 73 -3.49 -1.95 10.38
CA PRO A 73 -2.89 -0.67 10.08
C PRO A 73 -1.89 -0.78 8.93
N ILE A 74 -1.98 0.22 8.04
CA ILE A 74 -1.14 0.38 6.87
C ILE A 74 -0.37 1.69 7.01
N VAL A 75 0.90 1.67 6.66
CA VAL A 75 1.77 2.85 6.67
C VAL A 75 2.54 2.92 5.36
N VAL A 76 2.64 4.13 4.79
CA VAL A 76 3.49 4.43 3.64
C VAL A 76 4.45 5.54 4.02
N ILE A 77 5.73 5.31 3.80
CA ILE A 77 6.81 6.26 4.09
C ILE A 77 7.63 6.56 2.83
N ASP A 78 8.26 7.70 2.80
CA ASP A 78 9.21 8.08 1.74
C ASP A 78 10.61 7.44 1.96
N SER A 79 11.53 7.72 1.03
CA SER A 79 12.91 7.24 1.10
C SER A 79 13.75 7.85 2.22
N LYS A 80 13.24 8.87 2.92
CA LYS A 80 13.83 9.52 4.09
C LYS A 80 13.13 9.13 5.38
N PHE A 81 12.20 8.15 5.32
CA PHE A 81 11.40 7.65 6.44
C PHE A 81 10.34 8.62 6.98
N HIS A 82 9.95 9.68 6.23
CA HIS A 82 8.79 10.48 6.59
C HIS A 82 7.51 9.79 6.16
N PHE A 83 6.47 9.94 6.97
CA PHE A 83 5.15 9.42 6.62
C PHE A 83 4.56 10.16 5.43
N LEU A 84 4.17 9.41 4.40
CA LEU A 84 3.35 9.90 3.30
C LEU A 84 1.86 9.73 3.64
N ALA A 85 1.51 8.61 4.27
CA ALA A 85 0.17 8.32 4.75
C ALA A 85 0.19 7.19 5.78
N TYR A 86 -0.83 7.13 6.65
CA TYR A 86 -1.03 6.02 7.58
C TYR A 86 -2.52 5.85 7.94
N SER A 87 -2.91 4.63 8.27
CA SER A 87 -4.30 4.31 8.64
C SER A 87 -4.77 5.08 9.87
N ALA A 88 -5.92 5.74 9.81
CA ALA A 88 -6.51 6.53 10.90
C ALA A 88 -6.73 5.75 12.21
N ILE A 89 -6.78 4.41 12.15
CA ILE A 89 -6.88 3.55 13.34
C ILE A 89 -5.68 3.72 14.27
N ILE A 90 -4.51 4.10 13.74
CA ILE A 90 -3.27 4.31 14.51
C ILE A 90 -3.44 5.44 15.52
N ASP A 91 -4.15 6.50 15.17
CA ASP A 91 -4.41 7.63 16.08
C ASP A 91 -5.43 7.33 17.18
N ARG A 92 -6.27 6.32 16.95
CA ARG A 92 -7.38 5.97 17.85
C ARG A 92 -7.02 4.93 18.90
N ARG A 93 -5.80 4.38 18.86
CA ARG A 93 -5.39 3.26 19.72
C ARG A 93 -4.03 3.53 20.38
N ASP A 94 -4.00 3.50 21.71
CA ASP A 94 -2.78 3.76 22.47
C ASP A 94 -1.74 2.66 22.34
N ASP A 95 -2.16 1.42 22.06
CA ASP A 95 -1.24 0.30 21.79
C ASP A 95 -0.52 0.41 20.44
N MET A 96 -0.86 1.41 19.61
CA MET A 96 -0.25 1.69 18.32
C MET A 96 0.67 2.92 18.29
N LEU A 97 1.05 3.44 19.46
CA LEU A 97 1.93 4.63 19.56
C LEU A 97 3.22 4.49 18.75
N ALA A 98 3.81 3.29 18.69
CA ALA A 98 5.03 3.02 17.93
C ALA A 98 4.88 3.24 16.40
N PHE A 99 3.64 3.23 15.89
CA PHE A 99 3.33 3.47 14.47
C PHE A 99 2.94 4.92 14.18
N ARG A 100 2.78 5.77 15.20
CA ARG A 100 2.48 7.20 15.01
C ARG A 100 3.72 7.95 14.58
N PRO A 101 3.58 8.96 13.69
CA PRO A 101 4.68 9.85 13.40
C PRO A 101 5.09 10.64 14.64
N ASP A 102 6.38 10.90 14.77
CA ASP A 102 6.93 11.84 15.73
C ASP A 102 6.73 13.32 15.27
N ASN A 103 7.27 14.26 16.04
CA ASN A 103 7.19 15.69 15.71
C ASN A 103 7.87 16.07 14.37
N ASN A 104 8.72 15.20 13.84
CA ASN A 104 9.39 15.38 12.55
C ASN A 104 8.71 14.60 11.42
N ASN A 105 7.50 14.08 11.66
CA ASN A 105 6.78 13.23 10.74
C ASN A 105 7.51 11.92 10.38
N MET A 106 8.29 11.37 11.31
CA MET A 106 9.06 10.13 11.17
C MET A 106 8.59 9.06 12.16
N PHE A 107 8.98 7.81 11.93
CA PHE A 107 8.80 6.78 12.95
C PHE A 107 9.53 7.14 14.26
N GLN A 108 8.94 6.74 15.39
CA GLN A 108 9.62 6.79 16.69
C GLN A 108 10.99 6.12 16.58
N LYS A 109 12.02 6.71 17.20
CA LYS A 109 13.43 6.26 17.07
C LYS A 109 13.62 4.78 17.40
N GLU A 110 12.91 4.29 18.39
CA GLU A 110 12.95 2.89 18.84
C GLU A 110 12.46 1.96 17.73
N TYR A 111 11.32 2.28 17.12
CA TYR A 111 10.75 1.49 16.02
C TYR A 111 11.62 1.55 14.77
N LEU A 112 12.14 2.71 14.42
CA LEU A 112 13.04 2.88 13.28
C LEU A 112 14.32 2.06 13.48
N SER A 113 14.90 2.07 14.69
CA SER A 113 16.11 1.28 14.99
C SER A 113 15.89 -0.22 14.85
N LEU A 114 14.73 -0.74 15.27
CA LEU A 114 14.36 -2.15 15.10
C LEU A 114 14.16 -2.49 13.62
N SER A 115 13.48 -1.64 12.87
CA SER A 115 13.25 -1.83 11.44
C SER A 115 14.56 -1.83 10.63
N LEU A 116 15.51 -0.96 10.96
CA LEU A 116 16.80 -0.85 10.27
C LEU A 116 17.79 -1.98 10.64
N ARG A 117 17.60 -2.62 11.80
CA ARG A 117 18.39 -3.80 12.20
C ARG A 117 17.93 -5.08 11.52
N ASP A 118 16.71 -5.09 10.96
CA ASP A 118 16.23 -6.24 10.22
C ASP A 118 17.06 -6.39 8.93
N THR A 119 17.76 -7.50 8.82
CA THR A 119 18.60 -7.84 7.65
C THR A 119 17.78 -7.97 6.36
N ASN A 120 16.45 -8.13 6.46
CA ASN A 120 15.55 -8.14 5.33
C ASN A 120 15.25 -6.73 4.81
N PHE A 121 15.41 -5.69 5.65
CA PHE A 121 15.21 -4.32 5.20
C PHE A 121 16.47 -3.80 4.50
N THR A 122 16.46 -3.83 3.20
CA THR A 122 17.47 -3.19 2.35
C THR A 122 16.78 -2.45 1.21
N PRO A 123 17.17 -1.20 0.91
CA PRO A 123 16.60 -0.44 -0.22
C PRO A 123 16.79 -1.11 -1.59
N LYS A 124 17.60 -2.16 -1.69
CA LYS A 124 17.81 -2.92 -2.94
C LYS A 124 16.83 -4.08 -3.12
N LYS A 125 16.11 -4.47 -2.06
CA LYS A 125 15.19 -5.61 -2.11
C LYS A 125 13.90 -5.22 -2.79
N ARG A 126 13.64 -5.77 -3.97
CA ARG A 126 12.40 -5.54 -4.73
C ARG A 126 11.27 -6.49 -4.35
N GLU A 127 11.63 -7.66 -3.87
CA GLU A 127 10.65 -8.65 -3.43
C GLU A 127 10.02 -8.26 -2.10
N PRO A 128 8.72 -8.45 -1.93
CA PRO A 128 8.07 -8.30 -0.63
C PRO A 128 8.68 -9.20 0.42
N PHE A 129 8.64 -8.80 1.66
CA PHE A 129 9.17 -9.59 2.76
C PHE A 129 8.32 -9.45 4.02
N LEU A 130 8.32 -10.51 4.81
CA LEU A 130 7.77 -10.49 6.15
C LEU A 130 8.89 -10.18 7.15
N MET A 131 8.56 -9.36 8.12
CA MET A 131 9.44 -9.05 9.25
C MET A 131 8.65 -9.21 10.54
N ILE A 132 9.33 -9.52 11.63
CA ILE A 132 8.74 -9.58 12.96
C ILE A 132 9.23 -8.38 13.75
N CYS A 133 8.31 -7.55 14.20
CA CYS A 133 8.60 -6.40 15.03
C CYS A 133 7.70 -6.42 16.26
N ASN A 134 8.28 -6.38 17.46
CA ASN A 134 7.56 -6.48 18.74
C ASN A 134 6.59 -7.68 18.80
N GLY A 135 7.02 -8.85 18.27
CA GLY A 135 6.22 -10.07 18.25
C GLY A 135 5.10 -10.12 17.21
N ASN A 136 4.90 -9.06 16.43
CA ASN A 136 3.88 -9.01 15.38
C ASN A 136 4.51 -9.20 14.00
N THR A 137 3.76 -9.85 13.10
CA THR A 137 4.14 -10.01 11.71
C THR A 137 3.82 -8.71 10.94
N HIS A 138 4.78 -8.25 10.15
CA HIS A 138 4.62 -7.13 9.25
C HIS A 138 4.92 -7.58 7.82
N PHE A 139 4.04 -7.25 6.89
CA PHE A 139 4.34 -7.31 5.47
C PHE A 139 4.99 -5.99 5.07
N SER A 140 6.12 -6.06 4.40
CA SER A 140 6.87 -4.89 3.97
C SER A 140 7.26 -5.01 2.50
N VAL A 141 7.12 -3.91 1.77
CA VAL A 141 7.52 -3.83 0.38
C VAL A 141 8.14 -2.47 0.10
N ASN A 142 9.29 -2.48 -0.60
CA ASN A 142 9.94 -1.27 -1.06
C ASN A 142 9.27 -0.77 -2.35
N LEU A 143 9.06 0.52 -2.43
CA LEU A 143 8.42 1.20 -3.56
C LEU A 143 9.49 1.86 -4.43
N TYR A 144 9.33 1.79 -5.76
CA TYR A 144 10.30 2.33 -6.71
C TYR A 144 9.64 3.20 -7.78
N HIS A 145 10.41 4.16 -8.28
CA HIS A 145 10.14 4.86 -9.52
C HIS A 145 11.27 4.54 -10.50
N GLY A 146 11.04 3.64 -11.43
CA GLY A 146 12.10 3.02 -12.21
C GLY A 146 13.05 2.21 -11.31
N ASP A 147 14.32 2.58 -11.30
CA ASP A 147 15.33 1.94 -10.43
C ASP A 147 15.58 2.69 -9.12
N ARG A 148 14.95 3.85 -8.94
CA ARG A 148 15.12 4.68 -7.76
C ARG A 148 14.18 4.20 -6.64
N PHE A 149 14.74 3.87 -5.48
CA PHE A 149 13.95 3.66 -4.26
C PHE A 149 13.27 4.96 -3.84
N ILE A 150 11.95 4.95 -3.67
CA ILE A 150 11.14 6.13 -3.35
C ILE A 150 10.42 6.02 -2.01
N GLY A 151 10.36 4.83 -1.43
CA GLY A 151 9.68 4.64 -0.15
C GLY A 151 9.42 3.19 0.20
N ASN A 152 8.63 2.99 1.23
CA ASN A 152 8.26 1.67 1.72
C ASN A 152 6.79 1.66 2.18
N LEU A 153 6.10 0.58 1.87
CA LEU A 153 4.77 0.26 2.38
C LEU A 153 4.90 -0.83 3.44
N LYS A 154 4.21 -0.65 4.57
CA LYS A 154 4.11 -1.66 5.64
C LYS A 154 2.66 -1.89 6.01
N ILE A 155 2.29 -3.16 6.20
CA ILE A 155 1.02 -3.59 6.78
C ILE A 155 1.35 -4.39 8.04
N ALA A 156 0.92 -3.89 9.20
CA ALA A 156 1.24 -4.49 10.49
C ALA A 156 0.07 -5.37 10.95
N PHE A 157 0.27 -6.68 11.01
CA PHE A 157 -0.77 -7.65 11.41
C PHE A 157 -0.88 -7.71 12.93
N VAL A 158 -1.45 -6.66 13.50
CA VAL A 158 -1.62 -6.46 14.95
C VAL A 158 -3.08 -6.52 15.41
N LEU A 159 -4.05 -6.30 14.51
CA LEU A 159 -5.49 -6.36 14.81
C LEU A 159 -6.07 -7.73 14.48
N ARG A 160 -5.64 -8.30 13.38
CA ARG A 160 -5.89 -9.69 13.04
C ARG A 160 -4.61 -10.37 12.54
N PRO A 161 -4.46 -11.69 12.74
CA PRO A 161 -3.26 -12.41 12.28
C PRO A 161 -3.15 -12.45 10.75
N PHE A 162 -1.92 -12.59 10.27
CA PHE A 162 -1.61 -12.83 8.86
C PHE A 162 -2.23 -14.15 8.39
N ARG A 163 -2.88 -14.11 7.22
CA ARG A 163 -3.51 -15.25 6.55
C ARG A 163 -2.83 -15.54 5.21
N ALA A 164 -2.94 -16.76 4.71
CA ALA A 164 -2.30 -17.18 3.45
C ALA A 164 -2.66 -16.28 2.24
N GLY A 165 -3.91 -15.82 2.14
CA GLY A 165 -4.37 -14.93 1.07
C GLY A 165 -3.81 -13.50 1.16
N ASP A 166 -3.40 -13.04 2.34
CA ASP A 166 -2.93 -11.67 2.55
C ASP A 166 -1.70 -11.35 1.70
N SER A 167 -0.80 -12.32 1.49
CA SER A 167 0.40 -12.10 0.69
C SER A 167 0.09 -11.60 -0.73
N ILE A 168 -0.91 -12.20 -1.37
CA ILE A 168 -1.33 -11.83 -2.74
C ILE A 168 -2.00 -10.47 -2.74
N LEU A 169 -2.91 -10.21 -1.79
CA LEU A 169 -3.59 -8.92 -1.66
C LEU A 169 -2.61 -7.80 -1.33
N CYS A 170 -1.68 -8.03 -0.41
CA CYS A 170 -0.63 -7.06 -0.05
C CYS A 170 0.27 -6.73 -1.25
N GLN A 171 0.68 -7.75 -2.04
CA GLN A 171 1.46 -7.55 -3.26
C GLN A 171 0.69 -6.76 -4.31
N TYR A 172 -0.59 -7.07 -4.49
CA TYR A 172 -1.44 -6.34 -5.41
C TYR A 172 -1.58 -4.88 -4.99
N PHE A 173 -1.96 -4.63 -3.75
CA PHE A 173 -2.11 -3.28 -3.19
C PHE A 173 -0.81 -2.47 -3.25
N SER A 174 0.33 -3.09 -2.92
CA SER A 174 1.61 -2.41 -2.97
C SER A 174 1.99 -1.89 -4.36
N LYS A 175 1.62 -2.61 -5.43
CA LYS A 175 1.81 -2.14 -6.81
C LYS A 175 0.97 -0.91 -7.11
N LEU A 176 -0.28 -0.87 -6.64
CA LEU A 176 -1.14 0.30 -6.81
C LEU A 176 -0.62 1.51 -6.03
N VAL A 177 -0.15 1.31 -4.81
CA VAL A 177 0.49 2.38 -4.02
C VAL A 177 1.78 2.86 -4.68
N GLU A 178 2.61 1.94 -5.21
CA GLU A 178 3.82 2.30 -5.97
C GLU A 178 3.49 3.18 -7.18
N MET A 179 2.41 2.87 -7.91
CA MET A 179 1.94 3.70 -9.02
C MET A 179 1.54 5.10 -8.56
N ALA A 180 0.80 5.22 -7.44
CA ALA A 180 0.40 6.51 -6.88
C ALA A 180 1.61 7.34 -6.44
N VAL A 181 2.53 6.75 -5.67
CA VAL A 181 3.76 7.42 -5.21
C VAL A 181 4.63 7.84 -6.39
N SER A 182 4.78 6.97 -7.41
CA SER A 182 5.53 7.30 -8.63
C SER A 182 4.92 8.47 -9.40
N LYS A 183 3.58 8.53 -9.47
CA LYS A 183 2.87 9.66 -10.11
C LYS A 183 3.14 10.96 -9.37
N LEU A 184 3.06 10.97 -8.03
CA LEU A 184 3.38 12.13 -7.21
C LEU A 184 4.84 12.58 -7.38
N HIS A 185 5.79 11.64 -7.40
CA HIS A 185 7.20 11.95 -7.68
C HIS A 185 7.39 12.55 -9.06
N SER A 186 6.75 12.03 -10.09
CA SER A 186 6.85 12.57 -11.45
C SER A 186 6.34 14.01 -11.54
N ILE A 187 5.25 14.32 -10.82
CA ILE A 187 4.69 15.67 -10.72
C ILE A 187 5.67 16.61 -10.00
N SER A 188 6.21 16.15 -8.85
CA SER A 188 7.18 16.91 -8.05
C SER A 188 8.45 17.20 -8.84
N ASP A 189 9.04 16.19 -9.47
CA ASP A 189 10.25 16.34 -10.29
C ASP A 189 10.02 17.27 -11.50
N GLY A 190 8.83 17.26 -12.09
CA GLY A 190 8.44 18.16 -13.15
C GLY A 190 8.37 19.62 -12.67
N ARG A 191 7.77 19.83 -11.49
CA ARG A 191 7.66 21.16 -10.87
C ARG A 191 9.04 21.71 -10.46
N GLU A 192 9.88 20.89 -9.86
CA GLU A 192 11.24 21.27 -9.46
C GLU A 192 12.11 21.64 -10.66
N ARG A 193 12.08 20.85 -11.74
CA ARG A 193 12.78 21.16 -12.99
C ARG A 193 12.31 22.49 -13.57
N LYS A 194 11.01 22.76 -13.56
CA LYS A 194 10.45 24.01 -14.06
C LYS A 194 10.86 25.21 -13.21
N LEU A 195 10.83 25.09 -11.88
CA LEU A 195 11.34 26.11 -10.97
C LEU A 195 12.83 26.39 -11.19
N THR A 196 13.65 25.34 -11.30
CA THR A 196 15.09 25.46 -11.58
C THR A 196 15.34 26.21 -12.91
N HIS A 197 14.57 25.91 -13.95
CA HIS A 197 14.63 26.63 -15.23
C HIS A 197 14.28 28.09 -15.04
N ILE A 198 13.20 28.41 -14.34
CA ILE A 198 12.77 29.79 -14.06
C ILE A 198 13.84 30.56 -13.29
N PHE A 199 14.38 29.98 -12.21
CA PHE A 199 15.47 30.61 -11.44
C PHE A 199 16.71 30.87 -12.30
N ARG A 200 17.12 29.92 -13.13
CA ARG A 200 18.25 30.06 -14.04
C ARG A 200 18.00 31.20 -15.05
N THR A 201 16.80 31.30 -15.61
CA THR A 201 16.40 32.34 -16.57
C THR A 201 16.46 33.71 -15.91
N LEU A 202 15.97 33.86 -14.68
CA LEU A 202 16.04 35.09 -13.91
C LEU A 202 17.49 35.50 -13.58
N LEU A 203 18.33 34.55 -13.14
CA LEU A 203 19.74 34.82 -12.84
C LEU A 203 20.53 35.26 -14.06
N LEU A 204 20.17 34.82 -15.26
CA LEU A 204 20.78 35.24 -16.52
C LEU A 204 20.21 36.54 -17.06
N GLY A 205 19.29 37.20 -16.35
CA GLY A 205 18.65 38.43 -16.78
C GLY A 205 17.72 38.28 -17.99
N THR A 206 17.33 37.05 -18.32
CA THR A 206 16.44 36.77 -19.44
C THR A 206 14.97 36.93 -19.02
N PRO A 207 14.10 37.59 -19.82
CA PRO A 207 12.68 37.74 -19.46
C PRO A 207 11.98 36.39 -19.46
N LEU A 208 11.14 36.17 -18.43
CA LEU A 208 10.30 34.96 -18.32
C LEU A 208 9.25 34.93 -19.42
N SER A 209 8.99 33.74 -19.96
CA SER A 209 7.87 33.50 -20.86
C SER A 209 6.52 33.70 -20.14
N ASN A 210 5.44 33.92 -20.89
CA ASN A 210 4.10 34.07 -20.32
C ASN A 210 3.68 32.79 -19.53
N LEU A 211 4.06 31.60 -19.98
CA LEU A 211 3.81 30.35 -19.31
C LEU A 211 4.58 30.21 -17.98
N ASP A 212 5.81 30.74 -17.93
CA ASP A 212 6.61 30.73 -16.70
C ASP A 212 6.08 31.71 -15.67
N ARG A 213 5.60 32.88 -16.12
CA ARG A 213 4.94 33.88 -15.25
C ARG A 213 3.66 33.31 -14.63
N GLN A 214 2.82 32.66 -15.43
CA GLN A 214 1.62 32.00 -14.92
C GLN A 214 1.95 30.90 -13.89
N PHE A 215 3.01 30.14 -14.10
CA PHE A 215 3.43 29.08 -13.18
C PHE A 215 3.90 29.62 -11.82
N VAL A 216 4.49 30.79 -11.75
CA VAL A 216 4.96 31.43 -10.50
C VAL A 216 3.81 32.11 -9.74
N SER A 217 2.73 32.47 -10.43
CA SER A 217 1.56 33.16 -9.84
C SER A 217 0.49 32.18 -9.30
N THR A 218 0.68 30.89 -9.46
CA THR A 218 -0.16 29.80 -8.89
C THR A 218 0.52 29.11 -7.73
#